data_1c50d8d4454a1471434319c7271d93da
#
_entry.id   1c50d8d4454a1471434319c7271d93da
#
_cell.length_a   1.000
_cell.length_b   1.000
_cell.length_c   1.000
_cell.angle_alpha   90.00
_cell.angle_beta   90.00
_cell.angle_gamma   90.00
#
_symmetry.space_group_name_H-M   'P 1'
#
loop_
_entity.id
_entity.type
_entity.pdbx_description
1 polymer ?
#
loop_
_entity_poly.entity_id
_entity_poly.type
_entity_poly.pdbx_seq_one_letter_code
_entity_poly.pdbx_strand_id
1 'polypeptide(L)'
;DVNLPEFPNTVLPAITELTTALGIPRDVLASQEEIEYEWRDLPRELREIPADLRGELVARMCVAVSTGLFDGAMNYIWNAAILQLRQKIRNFGLAVVAQIQQSDFEEKNLLELQDSRLLDLCLKLNIVDEDGFFFLDQCRDVRNNFSAAHPTMGTVNDREFTTFLNRCVRYALADASSPRGVDIGAY
;
A
#
# COMPACT_ATOMS: atom_id res chain seq x y z
N ASP A 1 20.91 1.27 0.39
CA ASP A 1 20.32 2.50 0.93
C ASP A 1 19.40 3.15 -0.07
N VAL A 2 18.27 3.68 0.39
CA VAL A 2 17.34 4.42 -0.44
C VAL A 2 17.54 5.91 -0.16
N ASN A 3 18.07 6.63 -1.15
CA ASN A 3 18.29 8.06 -1.08
C ASN A 3 17.31 8.75 -2.05
N LEU A 4 16.38 9.52 -1.51
CA LEU A 4 15.43 10.27 -2.32
C LEU A 4 15.99 11.67 -2.62
N PRO A 5 15.73 12.20 -3.83
CA PRO A 5 16.08 13.60 -4.15
C PRO A 5 15.20 14.56 -3.36
N GLU A 6 15.61 15.83 -3.31
CA GLU A 6 14.82 16.89 -2.66
C GLU A 6 13.71 17.41 -3.60
N PHE A 7 12.88 16.51 -4.08
CA PHE A 7 11.80 16.81 -5.02
C PHE A 7 10.81 17.87 -4.52
N PRO A 8 10.33 17.83 -3.26
CA PRO A 8 9.31 18.78 -2.87
C PRO A 8 9.73 20.23 -3.06
N ASN A 9 10.98 20.56 -2.73
CA ASN A 9 11.48 21.92 -2.87
C ASN A 9 11.57 22.40 -4.33
N THR A 10 11.70 21.48 -5.27
CA THR A 10 11.78 21.79 -6.69
C THR A 10 10.40 21.80 -7.35
N VAL A 11 9.54 20.86 -6.97
CA VAL A 11 8.24 20.63 -7.61
C VAL A 11 7.15 21.54 -7.07
N LEU A 12 7.15 21.86 -5.78
CA LEU A 12 6.08 22.62 -5.12
C LEU A 12 5.83 24.00 -5.73
N PRO A 13 6.85 24.81 -6.10
CA PRO A 13 6.59 26.09 -6.77
C PRO A 13 5.82 25.93 -8.08
N ALA A 14 6.18 24.95 -8.89
CA ALA A 14 5.49 24.68 -10.16
C ALA A 14 4.05 24.22 -9.94
N ILE A 15 3.80 23.39 -8.93
CA ILE A 15 2.46 22.97 -8.56
C ILE A 15 1.61 24.14 -8.07
N THR A 16 2.19 25.06 -7.31
CA THR A 16 1.51 26.27 -6.87
C THR A 16 1.13 27.17 -8.06
N GLU A 17 2.03 27.33 -9.01
CA GLU A 17 1.72 28.06 -10.26
C GLU A 17 0.60 27.38 -11.04
N LEU A 18 0.62 26.05 -11.12
CA LEU A 18 -0.43 25.28 -11.81
C LEU A 18 -1.80 25.48 -11.17
N THR A 19 -1.90 25.33 -9.86
CA THR A 19 -3.19 25.54 -9.16
C THR A 19 -3.67 26.97 -9.32
N THR A 20 -2.79 27.94 -9.26
CA THR A 20 -3.12 29.35 -9.50
C THR A 20 -3.64 29.57 -10.91
N ALA A 21 -2.97 29.00 -11.92
CA ALA A 21 -3.40 29.11 -13.32
C ALA A 21 -4.77 28.48 -13.57
N LEU A 22 -5.10 27.41 -12.84
CA LEU A 22 -6.39 26.75 -12.94
C LEU A 22 -7.49 27.42 -12.09
N GLY A 23 -7.13 28.44 -11.30
CA GLY A 23 -8.08 29.09 -10.39
C GLY A 23 -8.51 28.17 -9.23
N ILE A 24 -7.74 27.18 -8.90
CA ILE A 24 -8.01 26.22 -7.83
C ILE A 24 -7.17 26.58 -6.61
N PRO A 25 -7.74 26.59 -5.38
CA PRO A 25 -6.95 26.84 -4.18
C PRO A 25 -5.86 25.78 -3.98
N ARG A 26 -4.70 26.23 -3.50
CA ARG A 26 -3.57 25.30 -3.25
C ARG A 26 -3.90 24.25 -2.19
N ASP A 27 -4.83 24.53 -1.31
CA ASP A 27 -5.24 23.65 -0.20
C ASP A 27 -6.02 22.40 -0.64
N VAL A 28 -6.36 22.27 -1.92
CA VAL A 28 -6.85 21.00 -2.46
C VAL A 28 -5.79 19.88 -2.41
N LEU A 29 -4.53 20.27 -2.26
CA LEU A 29 -3.41 19.37 -2.05
C LEU A 29 -2.96 19.44 -0.59
N ALA A 30 -2.18 18.48 -0.14
CA ALA A 30 -1.54 18.54 1.17
C ALA A 30 -0.69 19.81 1.29
N SER A 31 -0.52 20.32 2.51
CA SER A 31 0.33 21.48 2.74
C SER A 31 1.79 21.14 2.46
N GLN A 32 2.59 22.17 2.18
CA GLN A 32 4.02 22.00 1.97
C GLN A 32 4.67 21.32 3.18
N GLU A 33 4.28 21.72 4.38
CA GLU A 33 4.81 21.15 5.63
C GLU A 33 4.50 19.65 5.74
N GLU A 34 3.26 19.24 5.46
CA GLU A 34 2.86 17.84 5.44
C GLU A 34 3.67 17.03 4.41
N ILE A 35 3.85 17.58 3.21
CA ILE A 35 4.63 16.93 2.15
C ILE A 35 6.09 16.75 2.60
N GLU A 36 6.69 17.78 3.20
CA GLU A 36 8.07 17.71 3.67
C GLU A 36 8.26 16.68 4.78
N TYR A 37 7.34 16.62 5.73
CA TYR A 37 7.38 15.62 6.79
C TYR A 37 7.28 14.21 6.21
N GLU A 38 6.32 13.96 5.35
CA GLU A 38 6.11 12.64 4.75
C GLU A 38 7.29 12.25 3.87
N TRP A 39 7.81 13.17 3.07
CA TRP A 39 8.97 12.92 2.20
C TRP A 39 10.21 12.54 3.01
N ARG A 40 10.40 13.16 4.13
CA ARG A 40 11.51 12.86 5.05
C ARG A 40 11.42 11.46 5.62
N ASP A 41 10.22 10.96 5.88
CA ASP A 41 9.98 9.65 6.46
C ASP A 41 9.96 8.51 5.42
N LEU A 42 9.73 8.83 4.14
CA LEU A 42 9.65 7.81 3.09
C LEU A 42 10.85 6.86 3.02
N PRO A 43 12.11 7.30 3.10
CA PRO A 43 13.24 6.38 3.01
C PRO A 43 13.21 5.29 4.07
N ARG A 44 12.70 5.58 5.25
CA ARG A 44 12.54 4.61 6.33
C ARG A 44 11.61 3.47 5.91
N GLU A 45 10.45 3.80 5.36
CA GLU A 45 9.49 2.80 4.89
C GLU A 45 9.99 2.06 3.65
N LEU A 46 10.60 2.77 2.71
CA LEU A 46 11.12 2.16 1.49
C LEU A 46 12.21 1.12 1.76
N ARG A 47 13.02 1.33 2.79
CA ARG A 47 14.05 0.35 3.16
C ARG A 47 13.48 -0.97 3.63
N GLU A 48 12.28 -0.96 4.23
CA GLU A 48 11.59 -2.17 4.66
C GLU A 48 10.94 -2.93 3.50
N ILE A 49 10.77 -2.31 2.34
CA ILE A 49 10.25 -2.97 1.15
C ILE A 49 11.42 -3.66 0.45
N PRO A 50 11.33 -4.98 0.16
CA PRO A 50 12.35 -5.66 -0.63
C PRO A 50 12.62 -4.96 -1.96
N ALA A 51 13.87 -4.94 -2.39
CA ALA A 51 14.30 -4.17 -3.57
C ALA A 51 13.54 -4.57 -4.83
N ASP A 52 13.22 -5.84 -5.00
CA ASP A 52 12.46 -6.36 -6.14
C ASP A 52 10.98 -5.93 -6.13
N LEU A 53 10.46 -5.49 -4.99
CA LEU A 53 9.09 -4.98 -4.85
C LEU A 53 9.00 -3.45 -4.95
N ARG A 54 10.13 -2.74 -5.03
CA ARG A 54 10.17 -1.29 -5.22
C ARG A 54 10.02 -0.94 -6.70
N GLY A 55 8.91 -1.38 -7.28
CA GLY A 55 8.64 -1.22 -8.70
C GLY A 55 7.81 0.02 -9.03
N GLU A 56 7.08 -0.08 -10.12
CA GLU A 56 6.32 1.05 -10.68
C GLU A 56 5.31 1.66 -9.71
N LEU A 57 4.55 0.82 -8.98
CA LEU A 57 3.54 1.32 -8.05
C LEU A 57 4.16 2.07 -6.87
N VAL A 58 5.29 1.59 -6.36
CA VAL A 58 6.02 2.28 -5.29
C VAL A 58 6.57 3.61 -5.79
N ALA A 59 7.11 3.64 -7.01
CA ALA A 59 7.58 4.89 -7.63
C ALA A 59 6.43 5.89 -7.79
N ARG A 60 5.28 5.45 -8.28
CA ARG A 60 4.09 6.30 -8.42
C ARG A 60 3.60 6.83 -7.08
N MET A 61 3.64 5.99 -6.05
CA MET A 61 3.32 6.42 -4.68
C MET A 61 4.24 7.56 -4.24
N CYS A 62 5.55 7.43 -4.43
CA CYS A 62 6.52 8.47 -4.08
C CYS A 62 6.26 9.77 -4.82
N VAL A 63 5.97 9.73 -6.13
CA VAL A 63 5.64 10.92 -6.92
C VAL A 63 4.38 11.58 -6.38
N ALA A 64 3.34 10.80 -6.07
CA ALA A 64 2.10 11.32 -5.50
C ALA A 64 2.35 12.01 -4.16
N VAL A 65 3.17 11.45 -3.30
CA VAL A 65 3.57 12.08 -2.03
C VAL A 65 4.26 13.41 -2.28
N SER A 66 5.21 13.45 -3.22
CA SER A 66 5.98 14.67 -3.51
C SER A 66 5.13 15.84 -3.98
N THR A 67 3.96 15.57 -4.53
CA THR A 67 3.01 16.57 -5.03
C THR A 67 1.81 16.80 -4.10
N GLY A 68 1.74 16.10 -2.97
CA GLY A 68 0.67 16.28 -1.99
C GLY A 68 -0.62 15.53 -2.31
N LEU A 69 -0.55 14.54 -3.19
CA LEU A 69 -1.68 13.68 -3.54
C LEU A 69 -1.67 12.41 -2.68
N PHE A 70 -1.92 12.56 -1.38
CA PHE A 70 -1.84 11.44 -0.44
C PHE A 70 -2.92 10.39 -0.67
N ASP A 71 -4.09 10.79 -1.13
CA ASP A 71 -5.15 9.86 -1.53
C ASP A 71 -4.73 8.99 -2.73
N GLY A 72 -4.08 9.59 -3.71
CA GLY A 72 -3.50 8.85 -4.84
C GLY A 72 -2.35 7.94 -4.39
N ALA A 73 -1.47 8.45 -3.54
CA ALA A 73 -0.37 7.67 -2.96
C ALA A 73 -0.90 6.44 -2.22
N MET A 74 -1.98 6.60 -1.47
CA MET A 74 -2.65 5.52 -0.76
C MET A 74 -3.11 4.42 -1.72
N ASN A 75 -3.73 4.77 -2.84
CA ASN A 75 -4.16 3.81 -3.84
C ASN A 75 -3.00 3.04 -4.44
N TYR A 76 -1.90 3.71 -4.75
CA TYR A 76 -0.74 3.06 -5.35
C TYR A 76 -0.10 2.04 -4.39
N ILE A 77 0.11 2.41 -3.14
CA ILE A 77 0.73 1.48 -2.19
C ILE A 77 -0.23 0.34 -1.81
N TRP A 78 -1.53 0.60 -1.74
CA TRP A 78 -2.52 -0.44 -1.53
C TRP A 78 -2.51 -1.48 -2.66
N ASN A 79 -2.46 -1.02 -3.90
CA ASN A 79 -2.38 -1.91 -5.05
C ASN A 79 -1.09 -2.74 -5.03
N ALA A 80 0.04 -2.15 -4.64
CA ALA A 80 1.28 -2.90 -4.47
C ALA A 80 1.14 -3.99 -3.39
N ALA A 81 0.50 -3.66 -2.27
CA ALA A 81 0.23 -4.61 -1.18
C ALA A 81 -0.64 -5.78 -1.66
N ILE A 82 -1.72 -5.48 -2.37
CA ILE A 82 -2.63 -6.50 -2.91
C ILE A 82 -1.92 -7.42 -3.90
N LEU A 83 -1.12 -6.87 -4.80
CA LEU A 83 -0.35 -7.68 -5.75
C LEU A 83 0.62 -8.62 -5.02
N GLN A 84 1.26 -8.14 -3.97
CA GLN A 84 2.18 -8.96 -3.19
C GLN A 84 1.45 -10.06 -2.41
N LEU A 85 0.29 -9.78 -1.85
CA LEU A 85 -0.51 -10.79 -1.18
C LEU A 85 -0.95 -11.89 -2.16
N ARG A 86 -1.35 -11.51 -3.38
CA ARG A 86 -1.65 -12.50 -4.43
C ARG A 86 -0.43 -13.34 -4.76
N GLN A 87 0.75 -12.73 -4.85
CA GLN A 87 1.98 -13.47 -5.11
C GLN A 87 2.31 -14.46 -3.99
N LYS A 88 2.07 -14.07 -2.74
CA LYS A 88 2.25 -14.98 -1.60
C LYS A 88 1.31 -16.17 -1.66
N ILE A 89 0.08 -15.98 -2.12
CA ILE A 89 -0.88 -17.08 -2.34
C ILE A 89 -0.38 -18.00 -3.46
N ARG A 90 0.13 -17.44 -4.58
CA ARG A 90 0.72 -18.26 -5.65
C ARG A 90 1.89 -19.08 -5.14
N ASN A 91 2.75 -18.47 -4.33
CA ASN A 91 3.90 -19.16 -3.75
C ASN A 91 3.48 -20.24 -2.75
N PHE A 92 2.37 -20.05 -2.06
CA PHE A 92 1.77 -21.08 -1.21
C PHE A 92 1.33 -22.28 -2.03
N GLY A 93 0.83 -22.08 -3.23
CA GLY A 93 0.40 -23.09 -4.17
C GLY A 93 -1.10 -23.11 -4.40
N LEU A 94 -1.51 -22.80 -5.62
CA LEU A 94 -2.94 -22.73 -5.97
C LEU A 94 -3.62 -24.09 -5.82
N ALA A 95 -2.93 -25.17 -6.14
CA ALA A 95 -3.46 -26.53 -5.97
C ALA A 95 -3.70 -26.88 -4.50
N VAL A 96 -2.83 -26.41 -3.61
CA VAL A 96 -2.98 -26.60 -2.16
C VAL A 96 -4.18 -25.81 -1.65
N VAL A 97 -4.34 -24.58 -2.13
CA VAL A 97 -5.51 -23.75 -1.79
C VAL A 97 -6.80 -24.42 -2.23
N ALA A 98 -6.83 -25.00 -3.43
CA ALA A 98 -7.98 -25.75 -3.94
C ALA A 98 -8.34 -26.92 -3.03
N GLN A 99 -7.35 -27.65 -2.55
CA GLN A 99 -7.58 -28.75 -1.59
C GLN A 99 -8.14 -28.25 -0.26
N ILE A 100 -7.59 -27.18 0.28
CA ILE A 100 -8.04 -26.59 1.56
C ILE A 100 -9.47 -26.09 1.44
N GLN A 101 -9.81 -25.42 0.33
CA GLN A 101 -11.15 -24.88 0.10
C GLN A 101 -12.16 -25.93 -0.41
N GLN A 102 -11.68 -27.10 -0.78
CA GLN A 102 -12.51 -28.17 -1.38
C GLN A 102 -13.27 -27.67 -2.62
N SER A 103 -12.64 -26.83 -3.42
CA SER A 103 -13.17 -26.26 -4.64
C SER A 103 -12.03 -25.87 -5.57
N ASP A 104 -12.31 -25.81 -6.88
CA ASP A 104 -11.31 -25.38 -7.84
C ASP A 104 -10.77 -23.99 -7.49
N PHE A 105 -9.45 -23.87 -7.54
CA PHE A 105 -8.79 -22.60 -7.33
C PHE A 105 -7.61 -22.46 -8.29
N GLU A 106 -7.83 -21.65 -9.31
CA GLU A 106 -6.85 -21.36 -10.36
C GLU A 106 -6.48 -19.89 -10.38
N GLU A 107 -5.57 -19.52 -11.25
CA GLU A 107 -5.12 -18.11 -11.39
C GLU A 107 -6.29 -17.15 -11.61
N LYS A 108 -7.27 -17.55 -12.43
CA LYS A 108 -8.46 -16.74 -12.66
C LYS A 108 -9.21 -16.46 -11.38
N ASN A 109 -9.40 -17.46 -10.53
CA ASN A 109 -10.10 -17.30 -9.25
C ASN A 109 -9.35 -16.35 -8.32
N LEU A 110 -8.01 -16.44 -8.28
CA LEU A 110 -7.19 -15.54 -7.49
C LEU A 110 -7.34 -14.08 -7.95
N LEU A 111 -7.30 -13.84 -9.26
CA LEU A 111 -7.42 -12.50 -9.82
C LEU A 111 -8.80 -11.87 -9.64
N GLU A 112 -9.84 -12.70 -9.57
CA GLU A 112 -11.22 -12.25 -9.37
C GLU A 112 -11.59 -11.99 -7.92
N LEU A 113 -10.75 -12.40 -6.97
CA LEU A 113 -11.00 -12.15 -5.55
C LEU A 113 -11.02 -10.65 -5.25
N GLN A 114 -12.10 -10.21 -4.62
CA GLN A 114 -12.18 -8.88 -4.03
C GLN A 114 -11.19 -8.77 -2.86
N ASP A 115 -10.76 -7.56 -2.55
CA ASP A 115 -9.76 -7.30 -1.52
C ASP A 115 -10.14 -7.93 -0.17
N SER A 116 -11.40 -7.81 0.24
CA SER A 116 -11.88 -8.41 1.50
C SER A 116 -11.72 -9.93 1.52
N ARG A 117 -12.04 -10.59 0.42
CA ARG A 117 -11.91 -12.04 0.29
C ARG A 117 -10.46 -12.48 0.20
N LEU A 118 -9.62 -11.66 -0.44
CA LEU A 118 -8.19 -11.91 -0.51
C LEU A 118 -7.57 -11.88 0.90
N LEU A 119 -7.94 -10.91 1.73
CA LEU A 119 -7.48 -10.82 3.12
C LEU A 119 -7.97 -12.01 3.94
N ASP A 120 -9.24 -12.40 3.80
CA ASP A 120 -9.78 -13.59 4.46
C ASP A 120 -8.98 -14.85 4.11
N LEU A 121 -8.65 -15.02 2.84
CA LEU A 121 -7.87 -16.16 2.37
C LEU A 121 -6.44 -16.11 2.93
N CYS A 122 -5.80 -14.95 2.92
CA CYS A 122 -4.46 -14.78 3.49
C CYS A 122 -4.42 -15.14 4.98
N LEU A 123 -5.45 -14.77 5.73
CA LEU A 123 -5.58 -15.15 7.14
C LEU A 123 -5.75 -16.67 7.28
N LYS A 124 -6.64 -17.25 6.50
CA LYS A 124 -6.91 -18.68 6.51
C LYS A 124 -5.67 -19.52 6.17
N LEU A 125 -4.85 -19.04 5.25
CA LEU A 125 -3.60 -19.70 4.86
C LEU A 125 -2.42 -19.34 5.77
N ASN A 126 -2.64 -18.52 6.79
CA ASN A 126 -1.62 -18.02 7.70
C ASN A 126 -0.48 -17.24 6.98
N ILE A 127 -0.81 -16.67 5.83
CA ILE A 127 0.08 -15.74 5.10
C ILE A 127 0.18 -14.41 5.86
N VAL A 128 -0.94 -13.99 6.46
CA VAL A 128 -0.97 -12.90 7.43
C VAL A 128 -1.50 -13.47 8.76
N ASP A 129 -1.01 -12.94 9.87
CA ASP A 129 -1.55 -13.27 11.18
C ASP A 129 -2.78 -12.42 11.52
N GLU A 130 -3.35 -12.63 12.70
CA GLU A 130 -4.53 -11.88 13.14
C GLU A 130 -4.27 -10.37 13.19
N ASP A 131 -3.10 -9.95 13.66
CA ASP A 131 -2.72 -8.53 13.70
C ASP A 131 -2.61 -7.97 12.28
N GLY A 132 -1.94 -8.67 11.40
CA GLY A 132 -1.81 -8.26 10.00
C GLY A 132 -3.15 -8.16 9.30
N PHE A 133 -4.02 -9.13 9.51
CA PHE A 133 -5.38 -9.10 8.97
C PHE A 133 -6.14 -7.88 9.48
N PHE A 134 -6.12 -7.64 10.80
CA PHE A 134 -6.82 -6.52 11.41
C PHE A 134 -6.36 -5.18 10.82
N PHE A 135 -5.06 -4.95 10.76
CA PHE A 135 -4.52 -3.68 10.28
C PHE A 135 -4.68 -3.49 8.77
N LEU A 136 -4.54 -4.55 7.98
CA LEU A 136 -4.78 -4.48 6.55
C LEU A 136 -6.26 -4.28 6.23
N ASP A 137 -7.16 -4.89 7.01
CA ASP A 137 -8.59 -4.66 6.83
C ASP A 137 -8.98 -3.21 7.16
N GLN A 138 -8.35 -2.60 8.17
CA GLN A 138 -8.50 -1.17 8.43
C GLN A 138 -7.99 -0.32 7.26
N CYS A 139 -6.85 -0.69 6.66
CA CYS A 139 -6.35 -0.02 5.46
C CYS A 139 -7.35 -0.11 4.32
N ARG A 140 -7.96 -1.27 4.12
CA ARG A 140 -9.01 -1.45 3.11
C ARG A 140 -10.17 -0.50 3.33
N ASP A 141 -10.64 -0.37 4.56
CA ASP A 141 -11.70 0.57 4.92
C ASP A 141 -11.30 2.02 4.66
N VAL A 142 -10.11 2.41 5.09
CA VAL A 142 -9.59 3.76 4.86
C VAL A 142 -9.51 4.05 3.37
N ARG A 143 -8.93 3.14 2.58
CA ARG A 143 -8.84 3.29 1.13
C ARG A 143 -10.20 3.40 0.47
N ASN A 144 -11.18 2.62 0.91
CA ASN A 144 -12.52 2.64 0.33
C ASN A 144 -13.27 3.95 0.63
N ASN A 145 -13.00 4.58 1.76
CA ASN A 145 -13.73 5.76 2.21
C ASN A 145 -13.01 7.09 1.93
N PHE A 146 -11.68 7.08 1.86
CA PHE A 146 -10.87 8.31 1.78
C PHE A 146 -9.99 8.40 0.54
N SER A 147 -10.04 7.41 -0.36
CA SER A 147 -9.25 7.46 -1.58
C SER A 147 -9.84 8.43 -2.60
N ALA A 148 -9.08 8.70 -3.67
CA ALA A 148 -9.52 9.52 -4.79
C ALA A 148 -10.84 9.02 -5.43
N ALA A 149 -11.19 7.75 -5.24
CA ALA A 149 -12.43 7.17 -5.73
C ALA A 149 -13.67 7.63 -4.92
N HIS A 150 -13.46 8.15 -3.70
CA HIS A 150 -14.54 8.59 -2.80
C HIS A 150 -14.24 9.98 -2.22
N PRO A 151 -14.22 11.04 -3.06
CA PRO A 151 -13.72 12.36 -2.64
C PRO A 151 -14.62 13.09 -1.64
N THR A 152 -15.78 12.54 -1.29
CA THR A 152 -16.74 13.18 -0.37
C THR A 152 -16.47 12.90 1.11
N MET A 153 -15.56 11.99 1.43
CA MET A 153 -15.31 11.55 2.82
C MET A 153 -14.23 12.34 3.55
N GLY A 154 -13.69 13.38 2.94
CA GLY A 154 -12.62 14.19 3.54
C GLY A 154 -11.25 13.90 2.97
N THR A 155 -10.24 14.53 3.56
CA THR A 155 -8.86 14.44 3.09
C THR A 155 -7.99 13.60 4.01
N VAL A 156 -7.02 12.92 3.43
CA VAL A 156 -6.00 12.17 4.17
C VAL A 156 -4.83 13.10 4.47
N ASN A 157 -4.49 13.26 5.75
CA ASN A 157 -3.32 14.03 6.14
C ASN A 157 -2.04 13.17 6.14
N ASP A 158 -0.89 13.79 6.42
CA ASP A 158 0.40 13.11 6.45
C ASP A 158 0.44 11.97 7.47
N ARG A 159 -0.12 12.17 8.65
CA ARG A 159 -0.11 11.16 9.72
C ARG A 159 -0.96 9.95 9.36
N GLU A 160 -2.13 10.18 8.79
CA GLU A 160 -3.01 9.12 8.29
C GLU A 160 -2.31 8.32 7.19
N PHE A 161 -1.67 9.01 6.25
CA PHE A 161 -0.93 8.36 5.18
C PHE A 161 0.28 7.57 5.72
N THR A 162 1.05 8.14 6.64
CA THR A 162 2.18 7.44 7.27
C THR A 162 1.74 6.14 7.93
N THR A 163 0.64 6.17 8.67
CA THR A 163 0.07 4.98 9.31
C THR A 163 -0.34 3.94 8.27
N PHE A 164 -1.04 4.37 7.23
CA PHE A 164 -1.48 3.51 6.13
C PHE A 164 -0.29 2.86 5.43
N LEU A 165 0.70 3.66 5.05
CA LEU A 165 1.93 3.19 4.39
C LEU A 165 2.66 2.17 5.25
N ASN A 166 2.86 2.49 6.53
CA ASN A 166 3.55 1.57 7.45
C ASN A 166 2.84 0.22 7.55
N ARG A 167 1.52 0.20 7.62
CA ARG A 167 0.74 -1.04 7.68
C ARG A 167 0.87 -1.86 6.41
N CYS A 168 0.77 -1.23 5.24
CA CYS A 168 0.96 -1.92 3.96
C CYS A 168 2.38 -2.49 3.85
N VAL A 169 3.38 -1.74 4.24
CA VAL A 169 4.76 -2.20 4.23
C VAL A 169 4.97 -3.35 5.20
N ARG A 170 4.58 -3.15 6.45
CA ARG A 170 4.85 -4.12 7.52
C ARG A 170 4.13 -5.45 7.32
N TYR A 171 2.88 -5.42 6.90
CA TYR A 171 2.03 -6.61 6.89
C TYR A 171 1.87 -7.26 5.51
N ALA A 172 2.21 -6.56 4.44
CA ALA A 172 2.08 -7.10 3.09
C ALA A 172 3.38 -7.10 2.29
N LEU A 173 4.19 -6.05 2.36
CA LEU A 173 5.34 -5.86 1.49
C LEU A 173 6.67 -6.25 2.11
N ALA A 174 6.86 -6.06 3.43
CA ALA A 174 8.10 -6.40 4.09
C ALA A 174 8.44 -7.87 3.88
N ASP A 175 9.74 -8.14 3.82
CA ASP A 175 10.21 -9.50 3.64
C ASP A 175 9.71 -10.37 4.79
N ALA A 176 8.75 -11.23 4.45
CA ALA A 176 8.24 -12.24 5.35
C ALA A 176 9.13 -13.48 5.32
N SER A 177 10.44 -13.34 5.28
CA SER A 177 11.36 -14.41 5.62
C SER A 177 11.15 -14.86 7.07
N SER A 178 10.13 -14.29 7.72
CA SER A 178 9.67 -14.79 9.00
C SER A 178 9.27 -16.25 8.83
N PRO A 179 9.71 -17.10 9.72
CA PRO A 179 9.53 -18.55 9.66
C PRO A 179 8.07 -19.01 9.85
N ARG A 180 7.10 -18.12 9.72
CA ARG A 180 5.69 -18.43 10.00
C ARG A 180 5.12 -19.55 9.14
N GLY A 181 5.58 -19.67 7.89
CA GLY A 181 5.19 -20.79 7.03
C GLY A 181 6.03 -22.04 7.24
N VAL A 182 7.17 -21.92 7.92
CA VAL A 182 8.13 -23.01 8.14
C VAL A 182 7.80 -23.78 9.41
N ASP A 183 7.25 -23.13 10.42
CA ASP A 183 6.92 -23.73 11.70
C ASP A 183 5.82 -24.79 11.59
N ILE A 184 4.96 -24.69 10.59
CA ILE A 184 3.95 -25.70 10.33
C ILE A 184 4.58 -27.03 9.90
N GLY A 185 5.73 -27.00 9.25
CA GLY A 185 6.49 -28.19 8.86
C GLY A 185 7.27 -28.82 10.00
N ALA A 186 7.44 -28.12 11.12
CA ALA A 186 8.16 -28.60 12.28
C ALA A 186 7.27 -29.41 13.25
N TYR A 187 5.99 -29.44 13.00
CA TYR A 187 5.04 -30.23 13.76
C TYR A 187 4.67 -31.50 13.01
#